data_8b4e42ebb16af35707a3379e1f741209
#
_entry.id   8b4e42ebb16af35707a3379e1f741209
#
_cell.length_a   1.000
_cell.length_b   1.000
_cell.length_c   1.000
_cell.angle_alpha   90.00
_cell.angle_beta   90.00
_cell.angle_gamma   90.00
#
_symmetry.space_group_name_H-M   'P 1'
#
loop_
_entity.id
_entity.type
_entity.pdbx_description
1 polymer ?
#
loop_
_entity_poly.entity_id
_entity_poly.type
_entity_poly.pdbx_seq_one_letter_code
_entity_poly.pdbx_strand_id
1 'polypeptide(L)'
;KFGFASYSCSSDVDLALEVALKGENGVAVIMGTGLVAFARSGETLHRTGGRGYMIDKGGSGFHFGSDAFNCAFEFIEGRGGSETILKLVEKRFGKSLESSVAEIYDGGASFVASFASVVFEAFMLGDSSACEIIDRNAYEAAKIINGARKSLGNNENRIVICGGLCKQKEILYPFLEKYIDGDFLLEFLDEPIVNGAISLAGRINKC
;
A
#
# COMPACT_ATOMS: atom_id res chain seq x y z
N LYS A 1 -34.31 -1.05 18.17
CA LYS A 1 -34.43 -2.09 17.11
C LYS A 1 -34.46 -1.36 15.79
N PHE A 2 -33.46 -1.58 14.95
CA PHE A 2 -33.46 -1.08 13.56
C PHE A 2 -34.25 -2.09 12.73
N GLY A 3 -35.27 -1.65 12.00
CA GLY A 3 -36.16 -2.53 11.22
C GLY A 3 -35.55 -3.01 9.89
N PHE A 4 -34.33 -3.61 9.92
CA PHE A 4 -33.72 -4.17 8.73
C PHE A 4 -34.36 -5.52 8.40
N ALA A 5 -34.68 -5.73 7.13
CA ALA A 5 -35.18 -7.01 6.61
C ALA A 5 -34.09 -8.09 6.60
N SER A 6 -32.84 -7.68 6.35
CA SER A 6 -31.64 -8.55 6.38
C SER A 6 -30.41 -7.71 6.69
N TYR A 7 -29.37 -8.36 7.22
CA TYR A 7 -28.05 -7.75 7.44
C TYR A 7 -26.95 -8.79 7.22
N SER A 8 -25.78 -8.33 6.80
CA SER A 8 -24.56 -9.14 6.78
C SER A 8 -23.43 -8.33 7.43
N CYS A 9 -22.44 -9.05 7.96
CA CYS A 9 -21.23 -8.48 8.51
C CYS A 9 -20.07 -8.92 7.61
N SER A 10 -19.26 -7.96 7.16
CA SER A 10 -18.09 -8.20 6.32
C SER A 10 -16.89 -7.47 6.90
N SER A 11 -15.70 -8.00 6.69
CA SER A 11 -14.47 -7.34 7.09
C SER A 11 -14.08 -6.25 6.07
N ASP A 12 -13.21 -5.31 6.47
CA ASP A 12 -12.63 -4.32 5.57
C ASP A 12 -11.94 -4.97 4.37
N VAL A 13 -11.37 -6.17 4.57
CA VAL A 13 -10.75 -6.97 3.51
C VAL A 13 -11.80 -7.43 2.49
N ASP A 14 -12.95 -7.92 2.94
CA ASP A 14 -14.03 -8.35 2.04
C ASP A 14 -14.55 -7.19 1.20
N LEU A 15 -14.67 -6.01 1.82
CA LEU A 15 -15.08 -4.80 1.12
C LEU A 15 -14.03 -4.39 0.06
N ALA A 16 -12.74 -4.42 0.41
CA ALA A 16 -11.66 -4.12 -0.51
C ALA A 16 -11.61 -5.10 -1.69
N LEU A 17 -11.80 -6.39 -1.43
CA LEU A 17 -11.87 -7.43 -2.46
C LEU A 17 -13.07 -7.24 -3.39
N GLU A 18 -14.21 -6.86 -2.85
CA GLU A 18 -15.41 -6.59 -3.66
C GLU A 18 -15.21 -5.38 -4.56
N VAL A 19 -14.63 -4.29 -4.05
CA VAL A 19 -14.31 -3.10 -4.85
C VAL A 19 -13.29 -3.43 -5.93
N ALA A 20 -12.23 -4.17 -5.59
CA ALA A 20 -11.14 -4.48 -6.50
C ALA A 20 -11.54 -5.50 -7.58
N LEU A 21 -12.15 -6.61 -7.18
CA LEU A 21 -12.36 -7.76 -8.08
C LEU A 21 -13.82 -7.95 -8.51
N LYS A 22 -14.78 -7.35 -7.81
CA LYS A 22 -16.23 -7.45 -8.12
C LYS A 22 -16.73 -8.89 -8.26
N GLY A 23 -16.10 -9.82 -7.52
CA GLY A 23 -16.40 -11.24 -7.58
C GLY A 23 -15.61 -12.02 -8.64
N GLU A 24 -14.81 -11.35 -9.48
CA GLU A 24 -14.00 -12.00 -10.51
C GLU A 24 -12.69 -12.55 -9.95
N ASN A 25 -12.02 -13.41 -10.72
CA ASN A 25 -10.68 -13.90 -10.43
C ASN A 25 -9.63 -12.79 -10.59
N GLY A 26 -8.51 -12.93 -9.90
CA GLY A 26 -7.40 -11.98 -9.98
C GLY A 26 -6.71 -11.79 -8.65
N VAL A 27 -5.78 -10.84 -8.60
CA VAL A 27 -5.09 -10.40 -7.39
C VAL A 27 -5.58 -9.03 -6.97
N ALA A 28 -6.11 -8.93 -5.77
CA ALA A 28 -6.36 -7.65 -5.11
C ALA A 28 -5.22 -7.33 -4.14
N VAL A 29 -4.63 -6.15 -4.25
CA VAL A 29 -3.54 -5.68 -3.42
C VAL A 29 -4.01 -4.47 -2.62
N ILE A 30 -4.01 -4.59 -1.30
CA ILE A 30 -4.32 -3.46 -0.42
C ILE A 30 -3.01 -2.81 -0.01
N MET A 31 -2.74 -1.62 -0.54
CA MET A 31 -1.49 -0.89 -0.39
C MET A 31 -1.74 0.42 0.38
N GLY A 32 -1.77 0.32 1.70
CA GLY A 32 -2.05 1.39 2.65
C GLY A 32 -0.96 1.51 3.71
N THR A 33 -1.35 1.67 4.99
CA THR A 33 -0.40 1.63 6.12
C THR A 33 0.38 0.31 6.14
N GLY A 34 -0.28 -0.81 5.85
CA GLY A 34 0.32 -2.12 5.58
C GLY A 34 0.21 -2.48 4.10
N LEU A 35 0.74 -3.65 3.74
CA LEU A 35 0.64 -4.24 2.42
C LEU A 35 0.17 -5.68 2.52
N VAL A 36 -0.89 -6.04 1.80
CA VAL A 36 -1.37 -7.41 1.69
C VAL A 36 -1.93 -7.66 0.29
N ALA A 37 -1.72 -8.85 -0.25
CA ALA A 37 -2.32 -9.30 -1.49
C ALA A 37 -3.23 -10.52 -1.25
N PHE A 38 -4.32 -10.55 -1.98
CA PHE A 38 -5.26 -11.69 -2.01
C PHE A 38 -5.44 -12.15 -3.45
N ALA A 39 -5.18 -13.42 -3.69
CA ALA A 39 -5.49 -14.06 -4.96
C ALA A 39 -6.82 -14.78 -4.85
N ARG A 40 -7.78 -14.45 -5.74
CA ARG A 40 -9.08 -15.11 -5.85
C ARG A 40 -9.09 -16.04 -7.06
N SER A 41 -9.44 -17.30 -6.84
CA SER A 41 -9.72 -18.29 -7.88
C SER A 41 -11.04 -19.00 -7.55
N GLY A 42 -12.12 -18.61 -8.21
CA GLY A 42 -13.48 -19.02 -7.86
C GLY A 42 -13.83 -18.62 -6.42
N GLU A 43 -14.23 -19.59 -5.61
CA GLU A 43 -14.54 -19.40 -4.18
C GLU A 43 -13.29 -19.42 -3.29
N THR A 44 -12.12 -19.75 -3.82
CA THR A 44 -10.89 -19.85 -3.03
C THR A 44 -10.19 -18.50 -2.96
N LEU A 45 -9.75 -18.15 -1.76
CA LEU A 45 -9.02 -16.93 -1.48
C LEU A 45 -7.69 -17.26 -0.78
N HIS A 46 -6.58 -16.85 -1.41
CA HIS A 46 -5.23 -17.03 -0.87
C HIS A 46 -4.65 -15.69 -0.47
N ARG A 47 -4.17 -15.59 0.77
CA ARG A 47 -3.53 -14.40 1.31
C ARG A 47 -2.01 -14.50 1.22
N THR A 48 -1.36 -13.43 0.76
CA THR A 48 0.10 -13.26 0.76
C THR A 48 0.48 -11.93 1.41
N GLY A 49 1.44 -11.94 2.32
CA GLY A 49 1.85 -10.75 3.10
C GLY A 49 0.83 -10.30 4.14
N GLY A 50 0.91 -9.05 4.56
CA GLY A 50 0.04 -8.46 5.56
C GLY A 50 0.25 -9.02 6.97
N ARG A 51 1.50 -9.37 7.31
CA ARG A 51 1.86 -9.88 8.64
C ARG A 51 2.20 -8.78 9.64
N GLY A 52 2.15 -7.54 9.19
CA GLY A 52 2.44 -6.35 9.97
C GLY A 52 3.84 -5.79 9.68
N TYR A 53 4.00 -4.50 9.97
CA TYR A 53 5.19 -3.73 9.63
C TYR A 53 6.50 -4.22 10.26
N MET A 54 6.43 -5.02 11.33
CA MET A 54 7.61 -5.62 11.95
C MET A 54 8.10 -6.88 11.22
N ILE A 55 7.24 -7.52 10.42
CA ILE A 55 7.51 -8.80 9.75
C ILE A 55 7.65 -8.60 8.24
N ASP A 56 6.75 -7.83 7.65
CA ASP A 56 6.80 -7.49 6.23
C ASP A 56 7.97 -6.52 5.98
N LYS A 57 8.68 -6.69 4.85
CA LYS A 57 9.97 -6.03 4.61
C LYS A 57 9.88 -4.70 3.86
N GLY A 58 8.75 -4.38 3.25
CA GLY A 58 8.63 -3.19 2.41
C GLY A 58 7.28 -3.06 1.71
N GLY A 59 7.17 -2.02 0.87
CA GLY A 59 6.06 -1.80 -0.04
C GLY A 59 4.81 -1.19 0.57
N SER A 60 4.78 -0.91 1.86
CA SER A 60 3.64 -0.26 2.53
C SER A 60 3.92 1.19 2.87
N GLY A 61 2.87 1.96 3.15
CA GLY A 61 3.01 3.34 3.61
C GLY A 61 3.90 3.46 4.84
N PHE A 62 3.81 2.50 5.78
CA PHE A 62 4.71 2.45 6.93
C PHE A 62 6.18 2.38 6.49
N HIS A 63 6.52 1.51 5.55
CA HIS A 63 7.90 1.33 5.12
C HIS A 63 8.42 2.58 4.39
N PHE A 64 7.62 3.18 3.50
CA PHE A 64 7.99 4.45 2.87
C PHE A 64 8.24 5.55 3.90
N GLY A 65 7.36 5.71 4.90
CA GLY A 65 7.52 6.71 5.95
C GLY A 65 8.72 6.43 6.86
N SER A 66 8.95 5.17 7.23
CA SER A 66 10.13 4.75 8.00
C SER A 66 11.41 5.00 7.24
N ASP A 67 11.44 4.69 5.94
CA ASP A 67 12.59 4.95 5.08
C ASP A 67 12.86 6.46 4.92
N ALA A 68 11.81 7.29 4.89
CA ALA A 68 11.97 8.74 4.89
C ALA A 68 12.67 9.23 6.17
N PHE A 69 12.26 8.74 7.34
CA PHE A 69 12.92 9.07 8.59
C PHE A 69 14.36 8.58 8.65
N ASN A 70 14.62 7.34 8.25
CA ASN A 70 15.97 6.78 8.20
C ASN A 70 16.88 7.60 7.29
N CYS A 71 16.43 7.93 6.09
CA CYS A 71 17.19 8.73 5.13
C CYS A 71 17.48 10.16 5.66
N ALA A 72 16.52 10.77 6.35
CA ALA A 72 16.69 12.07 6.95
C ALA A 72 17.70 12.04 8.12
N PHE A 73 17.66 11.02 8.97
CA PHE A 73 18.66 10.85 10.05
C PHE A 73 20.04 10.53 9.49
N GLU A 74 20.16 9.72 8.43
CA GLU A 74 21.45 9.47 7.79
C GLU A 74 22.09 10.76 7.29
N PHE A 75 21.29 11.71 6.79
CA PHE A 75 21.81 13.02 6.39
C PHE A 75 22.29 13.83 7.59
N ILE A 76 21.52 13.93 8.68
CA ILE A 76 21.90 14.62 9.92
C ILE A 76 23.23 14.07 10.47
N GLU A 77 23.40 12.76 10.43
CA GLU A 77 24.55 12.05 10.99
C GLU A 77 25.77 11.98 10.03
N GLY A 78 25.65 12.51 8.82
CA GLY A 78 26.71 12.47 7.82
C GLY A 78 27.03 11.08 7.27
N ARG A 79 26.06 10.17 7.33
CA ARG A 79 26.14 8.78 6.82
C ARG A 79 25.61 8.62 5.39
N GLY A 80 25.18 9.66 4.76
CA GLY A 80 24.50 9.68 3.46
C GLY A 80 23.14 10.36 3.56
N GLY A 81 22.11 9.76 2.99
CA GLY A 81 20.74 10.26 3.05
C GLY A 81 20.50 11.49 2.18
N SER A 82 19.44 12.24 2.47
CA SER A 82 18.97 13.35 1.65
C SER A 82 18.57 14.58 2.47
N GLU A 83 19.16 15.71 2.11
CA GLU A 83 18.76 17.02 2.66
C GLU A 83 17.32 17.38 2.25
N THR A 84 16.91 17.00 1.04
CA THR A 84 15.57 17.27 0.53
C THR A 84 14.53 16.53 1.38
N ILE A 85 14.74 15.24 1.64
CA ILE A 85 13.85 14.44 2.50
C ILE A 85 13.83 15.01 3.91
N LEU A 86 14.98 15.37 4.49
CA LEU A 86 15.05 15.99 5.81
C LEU A 86 14.20 17.27 5.87
N LYS A 87 14.38 18.18 4.93
CA LYS A 87 13.62 19.44 4.88
C LYS A 87 12.11 19.21 4.78
N LEU A 88 11.69 18.23 3.99
CA LEU A 88 10.27 17.89 3.84
C LEU A 88 9.69 17.25 5.11
N VAL A 89 10.45 16.40 5.77
CA VAL A 89 10.07 15.80 7.07
C VAL A 89 9.91 16.89 8.12
N GLU A 90 10.92 17.76 8.30
CA GLU A 90 10.88 18.84 9.29
C GLU A 90 9.80 19.87 9.02
N LYS A 91 9.58 20.22 7.74
CA LYS A 91 8.44 21.06 7.33
C LYS A 91 7.11 20.48 7.78
N ARG A 92 6.95 19.17 7.72
CA ARG A 92 5.72 18.50 8.12
C ARG A 92 5.54 18.41 9.64
N PHE A 93 6.64 18.28 10.40
CA PHE A 93 6.63 18.36 11.86
C PHE A 93 6.50 19.80 12.38
N GLY A 94 6.93 20.79 11.61
CA GLY A 94 7.06 22.18 12.05
C GLY A 94 8.19 22.41 13.07
N LYS A 95 9.11 21.43 13.22
CA LYS A 95 10.25 21.43 14.16
C LYS A 95 11.32 20.45 13.65
N SER A 96 12.50 20.46 14.31
CA SER A 96 13.58 19.56 13.95
C SER A 96 13.20 18.08 14.13
N LEU A 97 13.73 17.24 13.24
CA LEU A 97 13.48 15.80 13.29
C LEU A 97 14.00 15.18 14.58
N GLU A 98 15.17 15.60 15.07
CA GLU A 98 15.75 15.11 16.32
C GLU A 98 14.82 15.33 17.53
N SER A 99 14.12 16.48 17.57
CA SER A 99 13.16 16.78 18.63
C SER A 99 11.81 16.03 18.48
N SER A 100 11.61 15.34 17.35
CA SER A 100 10.34 14.67 16.99
C SER A 100 10.35 13.17 17.21
N VAL A 101 11.47 12.60 17.68
CA VAL A 101 11.63 11.13 17.81
C VAL A 101 10.55 10.52 18.70
N ALA A 102 10.26 11.13 19.86
CA ALA A 102 9.22 10.62 20.75
C ALA A 102 7.84 10.58 20.06
N GLU A 103 7.51 11.63 19.29
CA GLU A 103 6.24 11.72 18.55
C GLU A 103 6.11 10.65 17.45
N ILE A 104 7.23 10.27 16.82
CA ILE A 104 7.25 9.16 15.84
C ILE A 104 6.84 7.85 16.51
N TYR A 105 7.40 7.55 17.69
CA TYR A 105 7.09 6.32 18.43
C TYR A 105 5.66 6.34 18.98
N ASP A 106 5.23 7.44 19.54
CA ASP A 106 3.87 7.58 20.12
C ASP A 106 2.79 7.54 19.05
N GLY A 107 3.09 8.05 17.85
CA GLY A 107 2.14 8.09 16.73
C GLY A 107 1.86 6.73 16.09
N GLY A 108 2.73 5.76 16.30
CA GLY A 108 2.57 4.40 15.79
C GLY A 108 2.56 4.27 14.27
N ALA A 109 2.18 3.10 13.79
CA ALA A 109 2.33 2.73 12.37
C ALA A 109 1.60 3.67 11.39
N SER A 110 0.39 4.11 11.71
CA SER A 110 -0.39 4.99 10.83
C SER A 110 0.19 6.39 10.72
N PHE A 111 0.77 6.89 11.81
CA PHE A 111 1.49 8.15 11.82
C PHE A 111 2.73 8.08 10.94
N VAL A 112 3.56 7.07 11.12
CA VAL A 112 4.74 6.82 10.27
C VAL A 112 4.32 6.70 8.80
N ALA A 113 3.30 5.91 8.49
CA ALA A 113 2.79 5.74 7.13
C ALA A 113 2.33 7.05 6.49
N SER A 114 1.87 8.02 7.29
CA SER A 114 1.49 9.32 6.78
C SER A 114 2.65 10.06 6.11
N PHE A 115 3.89 9.81 6.51
CA PHE A 115 5.10 10.41 5.94
C PHE A 115 5.54 9.76 4.61
N ALA A 116 4.88 8.70 4.14
CA ALA A 116 5.15 8.11 2.82
C ALA A 116 5.11 9.16 1.71
N SER A 117 4.21 10.14 1.78
CA SER A 117 4.10 11.22 0.79
C SER A 117 5.36 12.07 0.65
N VAL A 118 6.20 12.16 1.69
CA VAL A 118 7.47 12.88 1.65
C VAL A 118 8.42 12.27 0.63
N VAL A 119 8.48 10.93 0.54
CA VAL A 119 9.32 10.23 -0.43
C VAL A 119 8.90 10.57 -1.86
N PHE A 120 7.60 10.56 -2.14
CA PHE A 120 7.09 10.88 -3.48
C PHE A 120 7.26 12.37 -3.82
N GLU A 121 7.12 13.28 -2.85
CA GLU A 121 7.39 14.70 -3.03
C GLU A 121 8.89 14.93 -3.33
N ALA A 122 9.80 14.29 -2.60
CA ALA A 122 11.23 14.35 -2.85
C ALA A 122 11.61 13.78 -4.22
N PHE A 123 11.00 12.67 -4.64
CA PHE A 123 11.20 12.11 -5.97
C PHE A 123 10.81 13.10 -7.07
N MET A 124 9.69 13.79 -6.93
CA MET A 124 9.25 14.81 -7.89
C MET A 124 10.19 16.02 -7.94
N LEU A 125 10.97 16.26 -6.88
CA LEU A 125 12.05 17.26 -6.84
C LEU A 125 13.38 16.74 -7.42
N GLY A 126 13.44 15.51 -7.92
CA GLY A 126 14.62 14.90 -8.52
C GLY A 126 15.60 14.30 -7.53
N ASP A 127 15.15 13.99 -6.30
CA ASP A 127 15.99 13.42 -5.25
C ASP A 127 16.32 11.94 -5.54
N SER A 128 17.62 11.60 -5.59
CA SER A 128 18.07 10.23 -5.89
C SER A 128 17.78 9.24 -4.76
N SER A 129 17.88 9.67 -3.51
CA SER A 129 17.57 8.80 -2.37
C SER A 129 16.09 8.42 -2.35
N ALA A 130 15.20 9.35 -2.73
CA ALA A 130 13.79 9.06 -2.88
C ALA A 130 13.53 8.02 -3.99
N CYS A 131 14.26 8.11 -5.12
CA CYS A 131 14.20 7.11 -6.18
C CYS A 131 14.60 5.71 -5.68
N GLU A 132 15.68 5.61 -4.92
CA GLU A 132 16.16 4.35 -4.34
C GLU A 132 15.15 3.77 -3.32
N ILE A 133 14.53 4.61 -2.50
CA ILE A 133 13.50 4.21 -1.55
C ILE A 133 12.29 3.64 -2.30
N ILE A 134 11.84 4.31 -3.38
CA ILE A 134 10.70 3.85 -4.17
C ILE A 134 11.04 2.52 -4.86
N ASP A 135 12.21 2.39 -5.48
CA ASP A 135 12.64 1.17 -6.17
C ASP A 135 12.68 -0.03 -5.21
N ARG A 136 13.28 0.13 -4.04
CA ARG A 136 13.35 -0.93 -3.01
C ARG A 136 11.96 -1.33 -2.52
N ASN A 137 11.09 -0.38 -2.22
CA ASN A 137 9.74 -0.68 -1.75
C ASN A 137 8.87 -1.30 -2.84
N ALA A 138 9.00 -0.88 -4.09
CA ALA A 138 8.32 -1.49 -5.22
C ALA A 138 8.77 -2.95 -5.44
N TYR A 139 10.07 -3.23 -5.30
CA TYR A 139 10.59 -4.59 -5.36
C TYR A 139 9.97 -5.49 -4.29
N GLU A 140 9.91 -5.05 -3.03
CA GLU A 140 9.29 -5.85 -1.95
C GLU A 140 7.78 -6.01 -2.15
N ALA A 141 7.09 -4.99 -2.66
CA ALA A 141 5.68 -5.10 -3.01
C ALA A 141 5.45 -6.11 -4.15
N ALA A 142 6.25 -6.05 -5.20
CA ALA A 142 6.16 -6.98 -6.33
C ALA A 142 6.38 -8.43 -5.90
N LYS A 143 7.25 -8.71 -4.93
CA LYS A 143 7.41 -10.06 -4.37
C LYS A 143 6.13 -10.61 -3.75
N ILE A 144 5.38 -9.75 -3.02
CA ILE A 144 4.09 -10.12 -2.43
C ILE A 144 3.06 -10.36 -3.54
N ILE A 145 3.02 -9.49 -4.55
CA ILE A 145 2.13 -9.62 -5.71
C ILE A 145 2.42 -10.92 -6.48
N ASN A 146 3.69 -11.17 -6.81
CA ASN A 146 4.13 -12.37 -7.52
C ASN A 146 3.82 -13.64 -6.71
N GLY A 147 4.02 -13.58 -5.37
CA GLY A 147 3.64 -14.66 -4.48
C GLY A 147 2.15 -14.97 -4.50
N ALA A 148 1.30 -13.95 -4.51
CA ALA A 148 -0.15 -14.10 -4.62
C ALA A 148 -0.55 -14.68 -6.00
N ARG A 149 0.04 -14.20 -7.09
CA ARG A 149 -0.21 -14.68 -8.45
C ARG A 149 0.06 -16.17 -8.63
N LYS A 150 1.07 -16.72 -7.95
CA LYS A 150 1.37 -18.17 -8.00
C LYS A 150 0.22 -19.05 -7.50
N SER A 151 -0.72 -18.49 -6.75
CA SER A 151 -1.93 -19.20 -6.28
C SER A 151 -3.07 -19.17 -7.29
N LEU A 152 -2.92 -18.45 -8.42
CA LEU A 152 -3.88 -18.40 -9.52
C LEU A 152 -3.51 -19.42 -10.61
N GLY A 153 -4.49 -19.81 -11.40
CA GLY A 153 -4.22 -20.55 -12.64
C GLY A 153 -3.50 -19.70 -13.69
N ASN A 154 -2.87 -20.35 -14.66
CA ASN A 154 -2.01 -19.71 -15.66
C ASN A 154 -2.70 -18.66 -16.57
N ASN A 155 -4.03 -18.56 -16.53
CA ASN A 155 -4.80 -17.68 -17.41
C ASN A 155 -5.20 -16.35 -16.73
N GLU A 156 -4.87 -16.17 -15.44
CA GLU A 156 -5.27 -14.98 -14.70
C GLU A 156 -4.11 -14.01 -14.57
N ASN A 157 -4.23 -12.85 -15.20
CA ASN A 157 -3.19 -11.82 -15.20
C ASN A 157 -3.64 -10.49 -14.56
N ARG A 158 -4.88 -10.40 -14.07
CA ARG A 158 -5.43 -9.17 -13.50
C ARG A 158 -4.91 -8.91 -12.09
N ILE A 159 -4.36 -7.73 -11.89
CA ILE A 159 -3.87 -7.22 -10.60
C ILE A 159 -4.53 -5.87 -10.35
N VAL A 160 -5.23 -5.74 -9.23
CA VAL A 160 -5.86 -4.48 -8.83
C VAL A 160 -5.27 -4.01 -7.51
N ILE A 161 -4.63 -2.85 -7.52
CA ILE A 161 -4.10 -2.19 -6.32
C ILE A 161 -5.14 -1.18 -5.82
N CYS A 162 -5.45 -1.26 -4.53
CA CYS A 162 -6.29 -0.29 -3.82
C CYS A 162 -5.60 0.18 -2.54
N GLY A 163 -6.11 1.28 -1.95
CA GLY A 163 -5.56 1.86 -0.73
C GLY A 163 -4.86 3.19 -0.95
N GLY A 164 -4.36 3.78 0.15
CA GLY A 164 -3.89 5.17 0.16
C GLY A 164 -2.72 5.48 -0.77
N LEU A 165 -1.88 4.47 -1.10
CA LEU A 165 -0.76 4.65 -2.03
C LEU A 165 -1.20 4.71 -3.51
N CYS A 166 -2.45 4.38 -3.85
CA CYS A 166 -2.99 4.57 -5.20
C CYS A 166 -2.92 6.01 -5.69
N LYS A 167 -2.89 6.99 -4.78
CA LYS A 167 -2.67 8.40 -5.12
C LYS A 167 -1.31 8.67 -5.78
N GLN A 168 -0.38 7.73 -5.66
CA GLN A 168 0.97 7.82 -6.21
C GLN A 168 1.17 6.91 -7.44
N LYS A 169 0.07 6.48 -8.08
CA LYS A 169 0.08 5.50 -9.17
C LYS A 169 1.02 5.85 -10.32
N GLU A 170 1.08 7.13 -10.71
CA GLU A 170 1.92 7.58 -11.82
C GLU A 170 3.41 7.37 -11.57
N ILE A 171 3.81 7.44 -10.28
CA ILE A 171 5.18 7.18 -9.87
C ILE A 171 5.38 5.68 -9.61
N LEU A 172 4.45 5.03 -8.91
CA LEU A 172 4.61 3.63 -8.51
C LEU A 172 4.53 2.63 -9.66
N TYR A 173 3.71 2.92 -10.69
CA TYR A 173 3.47 2.00 -11.80
C TYR A 173 4.78 1.55 -12.47
N PRO A 174 5.66 2.45 -12.97
CA PRO A 174 6.88 2.04 -13.67
C PRO A 174 7.86 1.26 -12.78
N PHE A 175 7.87 1.52 -11.47
CA PHE A 175 8.70 0.77 -10.54
C PHE A 175 8.14 -0.64 -10.26
N LEU A 176 6.83 -0.78 -10.13
CA LEU A 176 6.20 -2.09 -9.93
C LEU A 176 6.29 -2.94 -11.20
N GLU A 177 6.04 -2.34 -12.37
CA GLU A 177 6.14 -3.01 -13.68
C GLU A 177 7.51 -3.68 -13.88
N LYS A 178 8.58 -3.07 -13.40
CA LYS A 178 9.95 -3.59 -13.46
C LYS A 178 10.13 -4.95 -12.76
N TYR A 179 9.31 -5.24 -11.73
CA TYR A 179 9.51 -6.38 -10.83
C TYR A 179 8.35 -7.38 -10.79
N ILE A 180 7.21 -7.07 -11.42
CA ILE A 180 6.11 -8.01 -11.54
C ILE A 180 6.42 -9.00 -12.67
N ASP A 181 6.32 -10.30 -12.37
CA ASP A 181 6.70 -11.37 -13.31
C ASP A 181 5.64 -11.58 -14.41
N GLY A 182 6.10 -11.83 -15.65
CA GLY A 182 5.28 -12.28 -16.77
C GLY A 182 4.25 -11.25 -17.25
N ASP A 183 3.25 -11.70 -18.00
CA ASP A 183 2.17 -10.83 -18.49
C ASP A 183 1.18 -10.49 -17.38
N PHE A 184 0.79 -9.22 -17.30
CA PHE A 184 -0.18 -8.76 -16.30
C PHE A 184 -0.94 -7.52 -16.78
N LEU A 185 -2.13 -7.33 -16.20
CA LEU A 185 -2.93 -6.12 -16.30
C LEU A 185 -2.97 -5.48 -14.91
N LEU A 186 -2.25 -4.37 -14.72
CA LEU A 186 -2.15 -3.66 -13.45
C LEU A 186 -3.08 -2.44 -13.46
N GLU A 187 -4.04 -2.46 -12.54
CA GLU A 187 -4.98 -1.38 -12.32
C GLU A 187 -4.77 -0.78 -10.94
N PHE A 188 -4.86 0.56 -10.83
CA PHE A 188 -4.91 1.27 -9.56
C PHE A 188 -6.31 1.82 -9.34
N LEU A 189 -6.92 1.45 -8.23
CA LEU A 189 -8.28 1.83 -7.88
C LEU A 189 -8.28 2.79 -6.70
N ASP A 190 -8.44 4.08 -6.98
CA ASP A 190 -8.60 5.14 -5.95
C ASP A 190 -10.10 5.30 -5.59
N GLU A 191 -10.72 4.18 -5.23
CA GLU A 191 -12.12 4.13 -4.82
C GLU A 191 -12.21 3.82 -3.32
N PRO A 192 -13.07 4.51 -2.56
CA PRO A 192 -13.27 4.22 -1.15
C PRO A 192 -13.75 2.78 -0.93
N ILE A 193 -13.08 2.05 -0.04
CA ILE A 193 -13.40 0.65 0.29
C ILE A 193 -14.87 0.51 0.73
N VAL A 194 -15.45 1.52 1.34
CA VAL A 194 -16.86 1.53 1.75
C VAL A 194 -17.83 1.27 0.59
N ASN A 195 -17.46 1.57 -0.64
CA ASN A 195 -18.26 1.27 -1.83
C ASN A 195 -18.47 -0.24 -2.03
N GLY A 196 -17.54 -1.07 -1.52
CA GLY A 196 -17.71 -2.52 -1.46
C GLY A 196 -18.94 -2.95 -0.62
N ALA A 197 -19.25 -2.23 0.44
CA ALA A 197 -20.44 -2.50 1.24
C ALA A 197 -21.73 -2.26 0.43
N ILE A 198 -21.77 -1.23 -0.42
CA ILE A 198 -22.91 -0.93 -1.28
C ILE A 198 -23.09 -2.05 -2.32
N SER A 199 -21.99 -2.51 -2.93
CA SER A 199 -22.01 -3.61 -3.90
C SER A 199 -22.50 -4.90 -3.27
N LEU A 200 -21.97 -5.29 -2.09
CA LEU A 200 -22.38 -6.48 -1.37
C LEU A 200 -23.86 -6.42 -0.94
N ALA A 201 -24.32 -5.28 -0.44
CA ALA A 201 -25.72 -5.09 -0.07
C ALA A 201 -26.68 -5.24 -1.27
N GLY A 202 -26.26 -4.81 -2.45
CA GLY A 202 -27.03 -4.99 -3.69
C GLY A 202 -27.16 -6.47 -4.12
N ARG A 203 -26.26 -7.35 -3.71
CA ARG A 203 -26.33 -8.80 -3.98
C ARG A 203 -27.26 -9.52 -3.02
N ILE A 204 -27.30 -9.11 -1.75
CA ILE A 204 -28.18 -9.72 -0.73
C ILE A 204 -29.67 -9.57 -1.11
N ASN A 205 -30.02 -8.48 -1.79
CA ASN A 205 -31.41 -8.23 -2.21
C ASN A 205 -31.81 -8.95 -3.52
N LYS A 206 -30.94 -9.73 -4.14
CA LYS A 206 -31.21 -10.50 -5.37
C LYS A 206 -31.35 -12.01 -5.14
N CYS A 207 -31.19 -12.46 -3.90
CA CYS A 207 -31.50 -13.80 -3.43
C CYS A 207 -32.81 -13.78 -2.63
#